data_46b59da231b210b1a31f91bf011ce1df
#
_entry.id   46b59da231b210b1a31f91bf011ce1df
#
_cell.length_a   1.000
_cell.length_b   1.000
_cell.length_c   1.000
_cell.angle_alpha   90.00
_cell.angle_beta   90.00
_cell.angle_gamma   90.00
#
_symmetry.space_group_name_H-M   'P 1'
#
loop_
_entity.id
_entity.type
_entity.pdbx_description
1 polymer ?
#
loop_
_entity_poly.entity_id
_entity_poly.type
_entity_poly.pdbx_seq_one_letter_code
_entity_poly.pdbx_strand_id
1 'polypeptide(L)'
;MTSTLWKLALLIVGSAIVSGASGQAVADDPWVVFAGGDGPGKGIHVVLVSGDEEYRSEETLTQLGKILATHHGFRCTVLYAIDEDGTINPTRTDNIPGLEALQTADLMVIFTRFRNLPDDQMKQIVDYIESGRPIVGLRTATHAFNAPDDATYARYSWQSKTWDGGFGRQVLGETWVAHHGNHGVESTRGVLAPGKQDHPLLRGIQDGDIYGPTDVYTVTI
;
A
#
# COMPACT_ATOMS: atom_id res chain seq x y z
N MET A 1 5.04 -86.49 28.39
CA MET A 1 6.05 -85.69 29.10
C MET A 1 6.52 -84.61 28.12
N THR A 2 5.93 -83.43 28.15
CA THR A 2 6.06 -82.36 27.20
C THR A 2 6.80 -81.21 27.86
N SER A 3 7.99 -80.83 27.39
CA SER A 3 8.79 -79.72 27.87
C SER A 3 8.48 -78.51 27.02
N THR A 4 7.97 -77.48 27.66
CA THR A 4 7.63 -76.19 27.03
C THR A 4 8.85 -75.26 27.13
N LEU A 5 9.44 -74.87 25.96
CA LEU A 5 10.52 -73.91 25.86
C LEU A 5 9.91 -72.47 25.76
N TRP A 6 10.24 -71.64 26.73
CA TRP A 6 9.95 -70.24 26.74
C TRP A 6 11.00 -69.48 25.93
N LYS A 7 10.59 -68.82 24.84
CA LYS A 7 11.44 -67.92 24.11
C LYS A 7 11.28 -66.48 24.69
N LEU A 8 12.39 -66.01 25.24
CA LEU A 8 12.53 -64.63 25.71
C LEU A 8 12.68 -63.71 24.45
N ALA A 9 11.73 -62.84 24.17
CA ALA A 9 11.84 -61.80 23.15
C ALA A 9 12.46 -60.54 23.78
N LEU A 10 13.64 -60.18 23.34
CA LEU A 10 14.35 -58.96 23.73
C LEU A 10 13.76 -57.79 22.90
N LEU A 11 13.03 -56.88 23.55
CA LEU A 11 12.57 -55.64 22.92
C LEU A 11 13.70 -54.60 22.96
N ILE A 12 14.28 -54.29 21.82
CA ILE A 12 15.22 -53.17 21.66
C ILE A 12 14.37 -51.90 21.44
N VAL A 13 14.28 -51.06 22.46
CA VAL A 13 13.70 -49.73 22.36
C VAL A 13 14.76 -48.81 21.70
N GLY A 14 14.62 -48.58 20.42
CA GLY A 14 15.41 -47.60 19.71
C GLY A 14 14.93 -46.17 20.06
N SER A 15 15.75 -45.44 20.83
CA SER A 15 15.52 -43.98 21.02
C SER A 15 15.81 -43.25 19.74
N ALA A 16 14.77 -42.83 19.05
CA ALA A 16 14.88 -41.88 17.95
C ALA A 16 15.23 -40.51 18.53
N ILE A 17 16.44 -40.04 18.27
CA ILE A 17 16.86 -38.67 18.54
C ILE A 17 16.16 -37.81 17.46
N VAL A 18 15.08 -37.13 17.85
CA VAL A 18 14.47 -36.09 17.05
C VAL A 18 15.41 -34.89 17.12
N SER A 19 16.26 -34.74 16.10
CA SER A 19 17.01 -33.49 15.89
C SER A 19 15.99 -32.41 15.57
N GLY A 20 15.63 -31.62 16.58
CA GLY A 20 14.88 -30.38 16.39
C GLY A 20 15.72 -29.43 15.53
N ALA A 21 15.39 -29.30 14.26
CA ALA A 21 15.82 -28.16 13.48
C ALA A 21 15.23 -26.93 14.14
N SER A 22 16.07 -26.14 14.81
CA SER A 22 15.75 -24.78 15.22
C SER A 22 15.58 -23.99 13.93
N GLY A 23 14.35 -23.96 13.42
CA GLY A 23 13.97 -23.00 12.40
C GLY A 23 14.23 -21.61 12.99
N GLN A 24 15.25 -20.91 12.49
CA GLN A 24 15.31 -19.46 12.66
C GLN A 24 13.99 -18.94 12.13
N ALA A 25 13.24 -18.25 12.98
CA ALA A 25 12.10 -17.46 12.52
C ALA A 25 12.68 -16.45 11.51
N VAL A 26 12.41 -16.68 10.23
CA VAL A 26 12.56 -15.64 9.22
C VAL A 26 11.58 -14.57 9.69
N ALA A 27 12.08 -13.38 10.00
CA ALA A 27 11.19 -12.24 10.28
C ALA A 27 10.27 -12.15 9.07
N ASP A 28 8.94 -12.25 9.31
CA ASP A 28 7.97 -12.03 8.24
C ASP A 28 8.20 -10.61 7.69
N ASP A 29 8.22 -10.49 6.37
CA ASP A 29 8.35 -9.19 5.72
C ASP A 29 7.29 -8.22 6.28
N PRO A 30 7.62 -6.94 6.56
CA PRO A 30 6.69 -5.99 7.15
C PRO A 30 5.65 -5.46 6.12
N TRP A 31 5.34 -6.24 5.12
CA TRP A 31 4.32 -5.96 4.09
C TRP A 31 3.48 -7.20 3.78
N VAL A 32 2.37 -6.99 3.09
CA VAL A 32 1.47 -8.09 2.70
C VAL A 32 1.50 -8.28 1.19
N VAL A 33 1.57 -9.54 0.75
CA VAL A 33 1.46 -9.90 -0.67
C VAL A 33 0.23 -10.76 -0.90
N PHE A 34 -0.64 -10.30 -1.78
CA PHE A 34 -1.74 -11.08 -2.34
C PHE A 34 -1.32 -11.56 -3.74
N ALA A 35 -1.19 -12.86 -3.91
CA ALA A 35 -0.62 -13.44 -5.14
C ALA A 35 -1.46 -13.19 -6.41
N GLY A 36 -2.75 -12.93 -6.24
CA GLY A 36 -3.68 -12.85 -7.35
C GLY A 36 -4.04 -14.22 -7.92
N GLY A 37 -4.69 -14.23 -9.07
CA GLY A 37 -5.15 -15.44 -9.70
C GLY A 37 -5.60 -15.20 -11.14
N ASP A 38 -6.64 -15.91 -11.57
CA ASP A 38 -7.27 -15.67 -12.86
C ASP A 38 -8.14 -14.42 -12.82
N GLY A 39 -8.13 -13.65 -13.88
CA GLY A 39 -8.89 -12.40 -14.00
C GLY A 39 -8.24 -11.41 -14.97
N PRO A 40 -8.85 -10.24 -15.19
CA PRO A 40 -8.32 -9.22 -16.09
C PRO A 40 -6.97 -8.66 -15.68
N GLY A 41 -6.62 -8.78 -14.40
CA GLY A 41 -5.35 -8.32 -13.82
C GLY A 41 -4.25 -9.39 -13.74
N LYS A 42 -4.47 -10.59 -14.30
CA LYS A 42 -3.49 -11.67 -14.26
C LYS A 42 -2.16 -11.23 -14.87
N GLY A 43 -1.09 -11.38 -14.10
CA GLY A 43 0.27 -11.00 -14.53
C GLY A 43 0.62 -9.53 -14.30
N ILE A 44 -0.34 -8.72 -13.83
CA ILE A 44 -0.12 -7.31 -13.50
C ILE A 44 0.19 -7.18 -12.02
N HIS A 45 1.27 -6.46 -11.67
CA HIS A 45 1.70 -6.21 -10.32
C HIS A 45 1.31 -4.80 -9.87
N VAL A 46 0.48 -4.69 -8.84
CA VAL A 46 0.09 -3.44 -8.20
C VAL A 46 0.81 -3.31 -6.87
N VAL A 47 1.53 -2.20 -6.66
CA VAL A 47 2.11 -1.87 -5.36
C VAL A 47 1.29 -0.75 -4.72
N LEU A 48 0.80 -1.00 -3.50
CA LEU A 48 -0.03 -0.09 -2.73
C LEU A 48 0.79 0.46 -1.57
N VAL A 49 1.05 1.77 -1.59
CA VAL A 49 1.92 2.46 -0.61
C VAL A 49 1.05 3.19 0.41
N SER A 50 1.04 2.68 1.64
CA SER A 50 0.24 3.20 2.76
C SER A 50 1.10 4.04 3.70
N GLY A 51 0.60 5.20 4.08
CA GLY A 51 1.26 6.11 5.02
C GLY A 51 0.40 7.33 5.31
N ASP A 52 -0.86 7.12 5.68
CA ASP A 52 -1.79 8.17 6.08
C ASP A 52 -2.46 7.79 7.41
N GLU A 53 -2.29 8.62 8.42
CA GLU A 53 -2.84 8.41 9.75
C GLU A 53 -4.27 8.92 9.90
N GLU A 54 -4.73 9.79 8.99
CA GLU A 54 -6.02 10.47 9.11
C GLU A 54 -7.18 9.60 8.60
N TYR A 55 -6.95 8.86 7.50
CA TYR A 55 -7.98 8.08 6.82
C TYR A 55 -7.73 6.57 6.84
N ARG A 56 -6.88 6.08 7.74
CA ARG A 56 -6.59 4.66 7.94
C ARG A 56 -6.20 3.95 6.64
N SER A 57 -5.18 4.50 6.00
CA SER A 57 -4.69 3.99 4.72
C SER A 57 -4.24 2.52 4.79
N GLU A 58 -3.73 2.07 5.94
CA GLU A 58 -3.30 0.70 6.20
C GLU A 58 -4.44 -0.31 6.10
N GLU A 59 -5.65 0.05 6.52
CA GLU A 59 -6.83 -0.80 6.36
C GLU A 59 -7.39 -0.71 4.94
N THR A 60 -7.51 0.52 4.44
CA THR A 60 -8.08 0.80 3.12
C THR A 60 -7.29 0.11 2.01
N LEU A 61 -5.97 0.27 1.99
CA LEU A 61 -5.13 -0.32 0.94
C LEU A 61 -4.98 -1.84 1.09
N THR A 62 -5.00 -2.37 2.31
CA THR A 62 -5.04 -3.82 2.53
C THR A 62 -6.32 -4.43 1.97
N GLN A 63 -7.47 -3.80 2.25
CA GLN A 63 -8.75 -4.26 1.71
C GLN A 63 -8.80 -4.12 0.18
N LEU A 64 -8.32 -3.01 -0.38
CA LEU A 64 -8.24 -2.81 -1.82
C LEU A 64 -7.35 -3.86 -2.50
N GLY A 65 -6.16 -4.11 -1.97
CA GLY A 65 -5.24 -5.13 -2.47
C GLY A 65 -5.87 -6.52 -2.47
N LYS A 66 -6.59 -6.87 -1.39
CA LYS A 66 -7.32 -8.12 -1.29
C LYS A 66 -8.44 -8.23 -2.34
N ILE A 67 -9.21 -7.17 -2.57
CA ILE A 67 -10.28 -7.12 -3.58
C ILE A 67 -9.68 -7.30 -4.98
N LEU A 68 -8.64 -6.53 -5.31
CA LEU A 68 -7.99 -6.58 -6.62
C LEU A 68 -7.41 -7.98 -6.91
N ALA A 69 -6.79 -8.60 -5.92
CA ALA A 69 -6.21 -9.93 -6.08
C ALA A 69 -7.30 -11.02 -6.19
N THR A 70 -8.29 -11.00 -5.29
CA THR A 70 -9.30 -12.07 -5.20
C THR A 70 -10.29 -12.04 -6.35
N HIS A 71 -10.73 -10.84 -6.75
CA HIS A 71 -11.83 -10.70 -7.73
C HIS A 71 -11.37 -10.30 -9.12
N HIS A 72 -10.14 -9.78 -9.24
CA HIS A 72 -9.63 -9.28 -10.51
C HIS A 72 -8.31 -9.91 -10.95
N GLY A 73 -7.68 -10.74 -10.10
CA GLY A 73 -6.50 -11.52 -10.45
C GLY A 73 -5.16 -10.77 -10.39
N PHE A 74 -5.12 -9.51 -9.91
CA PHE A 74 -3.87 -8.76 -9.76
C PHE A 74 -2.97 -9.36 -8.68
N ARG A 75 -1.65 -9.35 -8.90
CA ARG A 75 -0.69 -9.47 -7.79
C ARG A 75 -0.61 -8.14 -7.09
N CYS A 76 -0.85 -8.11 -5.77
CA CYS A 76 -0.81 -6.89 -4.99
C CYS A 76 0.22 -6.98 -3.86
N THR A 77 1.11 -5.99 -3.74
CA THR A 77 2.00 -5.81 -2.61
C THR A 77 1.57 -4.56 -1.85
N VAL A 78 1.24 -4.70 -0.57
CA VAL A 78 0.82 -3.59 0.28
C VAL A 78 1.94 -3.26 1.25
N LEU A 79 2.48 -2.04 1.14
CA LEU A 79 3.55 -1.51 1.97
C LEU A 79 2.98 -0.58 3.03
N TYR A 80 3.55 -0.58 4.23
CA TYR A 80 3.06 0.19 5.36
C TYR A 80 4.16 1.07 5.96
N ALA A 81 3.75 2.14 6.63
CA ALA A 81 4.62 2.84 7.57
C ALA A 81 4.84 1.95 8.80
N ILE A 82 6.11 1.68 9.13
CA ILE A 82 6.51 0.68 10.14
C ILE A 82 7.36 1.37 11.20
N ASP A 83 7.03 1.09 12.46
CA ASP A 83 7.81 1.53 13.61
C ASP A 83 9.05 0.65 13.87
N GLU A 84 9.93 1.07 14.78
CA GLU A 84 11.18 0.38 15.08
C GLU A 84 10.99 -1.04 15.65
N ASP A 85 9.85 -1.29 16.29
CA ASP A 85 9.46 -2.60 16.82
C ASP A 85 8.86 -3.54 15.77
N GLY A 86 8.72 -3.08 14.51
CA GLY A 86 8.13 -3.84 13.40
C GLY A 86 6.61 -3.74 13.28
N THR A 87 5.95 -2.95 14.13
CA THR A 87 4.50 -2.75 14.06
C THR A 87 4.10 -1.72 13.01
N ILE A 88 2.91 -1.89 12.43
CA ILE A 88 2.33 -0.89 11.52
C ILE A 88 1.97 0.36 12.35
N ASN A 89 2.58 1.48 11.99
CA ASN A 89 2.32 2.77 12.62
C ASN A 89 2.12 3.87 11.55
N PRO A 90 0.89 4.20 11.19
CA PRO A 90 0.60 5.20 10.16
C PRO A 90 1.07 6.61 10.54
N THR A 91 1.38 6.88 11.83
CA THR A 91 1.94 8.17 12.26
C THR A 91 3.46 8.27 12.02
N ARG A 92 4.15 7.15 11.76
CA ARG A 92 5.56 7.13 11.40
C ARG A 92 5.75 7.72 10.01
N THR A 93 6.44 8.86 9.90
CA THR A 93 6.52 9.62 8.64
C THR A 93 7.74 9.30 7.79
N ASP A 94 8.72 8.58 8.32
CA ASP A 94 10.06 8.43 7.77
C ASP A 94 10.48 6.98 7.51
N ASN A 95 9.54 6.03 7.50
CA ASN A 95 9.89 4.63 7.24
C ASN A 95 8.74 3.86 6.60
N ILE A 96 8.90 3.49 5.32
CA ILE A 96 8.04 2.56 4.57
C ILE A 96 8.95 1.51 3.92
N PRO A 97 9.25 0.39 4.59
CA PRO A 97 10.11 -0.65 4.03
C PRO A 97 9.45 -1.38 2.85
N GLY A 98 10.28 -1.97 1.96
CA GLY A 98 9.82 -2.75 0.82
C GLY A 98 9.49 -1.93 -0.43
N LEU A 99 9.81 -0.64 -0.46
CA LEU A 99 9.59 0.23 -1.63
C LEU A 99 10.32 -0.26 -2.89
N GLU A 100 11.30 -1.16 -2.78
CA GLU A 100 11.95 -1.85 -3.90
C GLU A 100 10.96 -2.66 -4.75
N ALA A 101 9.80 -3.04 -4.20
CA ALA A 101 8.72 -3.67 -4.96
C ALA A 101 8.24 -2.81 -6.14
N LEU A 102 8.43 -1.48 -6.07
CA LEU A 102 8.12 -0.54 -7.15
C LEU A 102 8.94 -0.80 -8.42
N GLN A 103 10.12 -1.42 -8.33
CA GLN A 103 10.96 -1.73 -9.49
C GLN A 103 10.24 -2.66 -10.47
N THR A 104 9.38 -3.56 -9.98
CA THR A 104 8.61 -4.52 -10.77
C THR A 104 7.12 -4.22 -10.86
N ALA A 105 6.67 -3.10 -10.30
CA ALA A 105 5.26 -2.71 -10.31
C ALA A 105 4.82 -2.18 -11.69
N ASP A 106 3.66 -2.60 -12.15
CA ASP A 106 2.98 -2.04 -13.33
C ASP A 106 2.13 -0.83 -12.96
N LEU A 107 1.65 -0.78 -11.70
CA LEU A 107 0.85 0.31 -11.16
C LEU A 107 1.26 0.60 -9.71
N MET A 108 1.46 1.87 -9.37
CA MET A 108 1.55 2.35 -8.00
C MET A 108 0.23 2.97 -7.58
N VAL A 109 -0.33 2.50 -6.45
CA VAL A 109 -1.42 3.18 -5.73
C VAL A 109 -0.83 3.78 -4.48
N ILE A 110 -0.92 5.11 -4.31
CA ILE A 110 -0.31 5.81 -3.18
C ILE A 110 -1.37 6.51 -2.34
N PHE A 111 -1.34 6.25 -1.04
CA PHE A 111 -2.19 6.87 -0.03
C PHE A 111 -1.33 7.25 1.17
N THR A 112 -0.61 8.36 1.03
CA THR A 112 0.34 8.88 2.01
C THR A 112 0.05 10.34 2.32
N ARG A 113 0.50 10.80 3.49
CA ARG A 113 0.32 12.16 3.98
C ARG A 113 1.58 12.66 4.69
N PHE A 114 2.16 13.74 4.21
CA PHE A 114 3.31 14.43 4.81
C PHE A 114 4.50 13.53 5.15
N ARG A 115 4.81 12.55 4.28
CA ARG A 115 5.98 11.69 4.49
C ARG A 115 7.29 12.44 4.27
N ASN A 116 8.27 12.14 5.11
CA ASN A 116 9.66 12.56 5.00
C ASN A 116 10.55 11.32 5.00
N LEU A 117 10.49 10.57 3.91
CA LEU A 117 11.21 9.32 3.78
C LEU A 117 12.72 9.55 3.63
N PRO A 118 13.59 8.66 4.13
CA PRO A 118 15.02 8.69 3.85
C PRO A 118 15.30 8.54 2.36
N ASP A 119 16.46 9.00 1.94
CA ASP A 119 16.84 9.14 0.53
C ASP A 119 16.74 7.82 -0.26
N ASP A 120 17.13 6.71 0.32
CA ASP A 120 17.08 5.38 -0.29
C ASP A 120 15.64 4.93 -0.55
N GLN A 121 14.73 5.19 0.38
CA GLN A 121 13.31 4.91 0.24
C GLN A 121 12.62 5.87 -0.74
N MET A 122 12.87 7.17 -0.59
CA MET A 122 12.29 8.17 -1.50
C MET A 122 12.76 7.96 -2.94
N LYS A 123 14.00 7.54 -3.12
CA LYS A 123 14.55 7.20 -4.45
C LYS A 123 13.72 6.17 -5.20
N GLN A 124 13.21 5.13 -4.53
CA GLN A 124 12.38 4.10 -5.18
C GLN A 124 11.10 4.71 -5.77
N ILE A 125 10.49 5.64 -5.04
CA ILE A 125 9.29 6.36 -5.50
C ILE A 125 9.65 7.29 -6.68
N VAL A 126 10.76 8.01 -6.57
CA VAL A 126 11.22 8.93 -7.64
C VAL A 126 11.56 8.16 -8.91
N ASP A 127 12.32 7.06 -8.82
CA ASP A 127 12.64 6.22 -9.97
C ASP A 127 11.36 5.67 -10.65
N TYR A 128 10.34 5.33 -9.84
CA TYR A 128 9.05 4.90 -10.36
C TYR A 128 8.33 6.04 -11.11
N ILE A 129 8.27 7.24 -10.53
CA ILE A 129 7.69 8.43 -11.18
C ILE A 129 8.40 8.73 -12.51
N GLU A 130 9.73 8.75 -12.51
CA GLU A 130 10.56 9.05 -13.68
C GLU A 130 10.44 7.97 -14.78
N SER A 131 10.06 6.76 -14.43
CA SER A 131 9.77 5.70 -15.41
C SER A 131 8.52 5.95 -16.25
N GLY A 132 7.65 6.89 -15.87
CA GLY A 132 6.40 7.21 -16.55
C GLY A 132 5.31 6.15 -16.40
N ARG A 133 5.47 5.19 -15.48
CA ARG A 133 4.45 4.16 -15.21
C ARG A 133 3.24 4.75 -14.48
N PRO A 134 2.05 4.11 -14.59
CA PRO A 134 0.80 4.63 -14.04
C PRO A 134 0.82 4.81 -12.52
N ILE A 135 0.19 5.90 -12.05
CA ILE A 135 0.03 6.21 -10.63
C ILE A 135 -1.43 6.54 -10.36
N VAL A 136 -1.96 6.01 -9.26
CA VAL A 136 -3.25 6.41 -8.69
C VAL A 136 -3.01 6.97 -7.29
N GLY A 137 -3.27 8.27 -7.11
CA GLY A 137 -3.23 8.93 -5.81
C GLY A 137 -4.60 8.92 -5.14
N LEU A 138 -4.64 8.57 -3.87
CA LEU A 138 -5.87 8.59 -3.07
C LEU A 138 -5.79 9.72 -2.03
N ARG A 139 -6.87 10.48 -1.93
CA ARG A 139 -7.15 11.51 -0.90
C ARG A 139 -5.91 12.39 -0.61
N THR A 140 -5.20 12.11 0.49
CA THR A 140 -4.05 12.87 0.98
C THR A 140 -2.78 12.78 0.10
N ALA A 141 -2.79 11.94 -0.93
CA ALA A 141 -1.69 11.87 -1.88
C ALA A 141 -1.38 13.22 -2.57
N THR A 142 -2.34 14.15 -2.62
CA THR A 142 -2.14 15.53 -3.10
C THR A 142 -1.13 16.32 -2.25
N HIS A 143 -0.86 15.88 -1.02
CA HIS A 143 0.17 16.39 -0.11
C HIS A 143 0.96 15.24 0.54
N ALA A 144 1.32 14.25 -0.30
CA ALA A 144 1.98 13.02 0.12
C ALA A 144 3.27 13.23 0.91
N PHE A 145 4.09 14.22 0.50
CA PHE A 145 5.44 14.43 1.01
C PHE A 145 5.62 15.81 1.65
N ASN A 146 6.44 15.86 2.70
CA ASN A 146 6.77 17.09 3.42
C ASN A 146 8.22 16.99 3.99
N ALA A 147 9.19 16.97 3.11
CA ALA A 147 10.60 16.95 3.47
C ALA A 147 11.13 18.38 3.74
N PRO A 148 12.17 18.55 4.55
CA PRO A 148 12.89 19.82 4.71
C PRO A 148 13.41 20.39 3.38
N ASP A 149 13.56 21.71 3.30
CA ASP A 149 13.97 22.39 2.06
C ASP A 149 15.38 22.00 1.58
N ASP A 150 16.23 21.54 2.46
CA ASP A 150 17.61 21.08 2.17
C ASP A 150 17.71 19.57 1.90
N ALA A 151 16.59 18.83 1.94
CA ALA A 151 16.57 17.41 1.62
C ALA A 151 16.80 17.17 0.11
N THR A 152 17.41 16.04 -0.23
CA THR A 152 17.70 15.63 -1.61
C THR A 152 16.47 15.69 -2.51
N TYR A 153 15.31 15.30 -1.97
CA TYR A 153 14.05 15.22 -2.69
C TYR A 153 13.01 16.28 -2.26
N ALA A 154 13.47 17.40 -1.66
CA ALA A 154 12.63 18.50 -1.20
C ALA A 154 11.62 18.99 -2.27
N ARG A 155 12.00 18.93 -3.55
CA ARG A 155 11.12 19.35 -4.66
C ARG A 155 9.79 18.60 -4.74
N TYR A 156 9.71 17.38 -4.18
CA TYR A 156 8.48 16.58 -4.18
C TYR A 156 7.52 16.96 -3.04
N SER A 157 7.97 17.78 -2.08
CA SER A 157 7.12 18.29 -0.98
C SER A 157 5.94 19.10 -1.52
N TRP A 158 4.81 18.98 -0.85
CA TRP A 158 3.53 19.57 -1.28
C TRP A 158 3.53 21.12 -1.39
N GLN A 159 4.41 21.79 -0.66
CA GLN A 159 4.63 23.25 -0.71
C GLN A 159 5.87 23.64 -1.50
N SER A 160 6.44 22.76 -2.28
CA SER A 160 7.63 23.05 -3.07
C SER A 160 7.41 24.24 -3.99
N LYS A 161 8.34 25.18 -3.95
CA LYS A 161 8.37 26.36 -4.83
C LYS A 161 9.29 26.16 -6.03
N THR A 162 10.23 25.22 -5.93
CA THR A 162 11.16 24.89 -7.01
C THR A 162 10.53 23.97 -8.06
N TRP A 163 9.51 23.25 -7.66
CA TRP A 163 8.66 22.42 -8.51
C TRP A 163 7.22 22.60 -8.01
N ASP A 164 6.59 23.69 -8.41
CA ASP A 164 5.38 24.27 -7.84
C ASP A 164 4.32 23.24 -7.46
N GLY A 165 3.96 23.20 -6.16
CA GLY A 165 3.01 22.23 -5.60
C GLY A 165 3.52 20.78 -5.53
N GLY A 166 4.80 20.54 -5.87
CA GLY A 166 5.47 19.26 -5.70
C GLY A 166 4.79 18.07 -6.37
N PHE A 167 4.86 16.90 -5.73
CA PHE A 167 4.31 15.65 -6.24
C PHE A 167 2.82 15.75 -6.59
N GLY A 168 2.02 16.36 -5.71
CA GLY A 168 0.58 16.47 -5.93
C GLY A 168 0.25 17.18 -7.24
N ARG A 169 0.76 18.40 -7.44
CA ARG A 169 0.49 19.18 -8.65
C ARG A 169 1.16 18.62 -9.89
N GLN A 170 2.42 18.25 -9.79
CA GLN A 170 3.25 17.93 -10.97
C GLN A 170 3.07 16.48 -11.46
N VAL A 171 2.65 15.57 -10.58
CA VAL A 171 2.47 14.16 -10.92
C VAL A 171 1.00 13.78 -10.95
N LEU A 172 0.22 14.20 -9.94
CA LEU A 172 -1.21 13.88 -9.86
C LEU A 172 -2.10 14.92 -10.53
N GLY A 173 -1.58 16.12 -10.81
CA GLY A 173 -2.32 17.22 -11.45
C GLY A 173 -2.98 18.19 -10.47
N GLU A 174 -2.96 17.90 -9.18
CA GLU A 174 -3.63 18.70 -8.15
C GLU A 174 -2.80 18.76 -6.87
N THR A 175 -2.78 19.93 -6.19
CA THR A 175 -2.24 20.03 -4.85
C THR A 175 -3.31 20.49 -3.87
N TRP A 176 -3.25 19.97 -2.64
CA TRP A 176 -4.16 20.37 -1.57
C TRP A 176 -3.97 21.82 -1.17
N VAL A 177 -5.10 22.53 -1.03
CA VAL A 177 -5.15 23.93 -0.56
C VAL A 177 -5.83 24.01 0.81
N ALA A 178 -7.02 23.42 0.92
CA ALA A 178 -7.83 23.46 2.14
C ALA A 178 -8.92 22.37 2.11
N HIS A 179 -9.57 22.15 3.22
CA HIS A 179 -10.84 21.44 3.25
C HIS A 179 -11.96 22.30 2.65
N HIS A 180 -12.84 21.68 1.87
CA HIS A 180 -14.10 22.26 1.43
C HIS A 180 -15.22 21.58 2.20
N GLY A 181 -15.83 22.32 3.13
CA GLY A 181 -16.79 21.79 4.11
C GLY A 181 -16.18 21.60 5.50
N ASN A 182 -17.00 21.13 6.43
CA ASN A 182 -16.60 20.87 7.82
C ASN A 182 -16.13 19.42 7.98
N HIS A 183 -14.84 19.24 8.13
CA HIS A 183 -14.21 17.95 8.29
C HIS A 183 -14.84 17.12 9.42
N GLY A 184 -15.21 15.88 9.14
CA GLY A 184 -15.84 14.96 10.10
C GLY A 184 -17.30 15.27 10.44
N VAL A 185 -17.91 16.31 9.82
CA VAL A 185 -19.30 16.73 10.08
C VAL A 185 -20.17 16.62 8.82
N GLU A 186 -19.61 16.99 7.67
CA GLU A 186 -20.32 17.00 6.39
C GLU A 186 -20.04 15.74 5.57
N SER A 187 -20.87 15.53 4.55
CA SER A 187 -20.74 14.40 3.62
C SER A 187 -20.71 14.91 2.19
N THR A 188 -20.17 14.09 1.29
CA THR A 188 -20.02 14.40 -0.12
C THR A 188 -20.71 13.36 -0.99
N ARG A 189 -21.35 13.83 -2.09
CA ARG A 189 -21.85 12.99 -3.17
C ARG A 189 -21.09 13.28 -4.47
N GLY A 190 -20.68 12.22 -5.16
CA GLY A 190 -20.18 12.33 -6.51
C GLY A 190 -21.34 12.54 -7.49
N VAL A 191 -21.17 13.50 -8.39
CA VAL A 191 -22.09 13.76 -9.50
C VAL A 191 -21.32 13.53 -10.79
N LEU A 192 -21.92 12.79 -11.73
CA LEU A 192 -21.27 12.54 -13.02
C LEU A 192 -21.18 13.85 -13.81
N ALA A 193 -19.99 14.15 -14.32
CA ALA A 193 -19.82 15.34 -15.15
C ALA A 193 -20.68 15.25 -16.40
N PRO A 194 -21.38 16.34 -16.80
CA PRO A 194 -22.24 16.35 -17.99
C PRO A 194 -21.49 15.86 -19.24
N GLY A 195 -22.10 14.93 -19.97
CA GLY A 195 -21.52 14.34 -21.19
C GLY A 195 -20.38 13.35 -20.95
N LYS A 196 -20.14 12.88 -19.71
CA LYS A 196 -19.11 11.89 -19.37
C LYS A 196 -19.65 10.55 -18.92
N GLN A 197 -20.95 10.31 -19.03
CA GLN A 197 -21.62 9.09 -18.57
C GLN A 197 -21.02 7.80 -19.17
N ASP A 198 -20.54 7.88 -20.42
CA ASP A 198 -19.95 6.76 -21.14
C ASP A 198 -18.42 6.64 -20.94
N HIS A 199 -17.84 7.44 -20.05
CA HIS A 199 -16.39 7.38 -19.80
C HIS A 199 -16.00 6.03 -19.19
N PRO A 200 -14.94 5.37 -19.65
CA PRO A 200 -14.55 4.02 -19.18
C PRO A 200 -14.39 3.90 -17.64
N LEU A 201 -13.93 4.97 -16.97
CA LEU A 201 -13.78 5.00 -15.50
C LEU A 201 -15.14 5.02 -14.77
N LEU A 202 -16.23 5.38 -15.45
CA LEU A 202 -17.57 5.45 -14.87
C LEU A 202 -18.42 4.22 -15.18
N ARG A 203 -17.83 3.17 -15.74
CA ARG A 203 -18.57 1.94 -16.07
C ARG A 203 -19.23 1.35 -14.83
N GLY A 204 -20.56 1.27 -14.84
CA GLY A 204 -21.38 0.73 -13.74
C GLY A 204 -21.63 1.73 -12.61
N ILE A 205 -21.23 2.99 -12.76
CA ILE A 205 -21.44 4.06 -11.78
C ILE A 205 -22.55 4.98 -12.28
N GLN A 206 -23.51 5.30 -11.41
CA GLN A 206 -24.61 6.22 -11.68
C GLN A 206 -24.57 7.42 -10.71
N ASP A 207 -25.31 8.47 -11.02
CA ASP A 207 -25.46 9.60 -10.10
C ASP A 207 -26.00 9.14 -8.75
N GLY A 208 -25.28 9.49 -7.69
CA GLY A 208 -25.61 9.14 -6.32
C GLY A 208 -24.96 7.85 -5.78
N ASP A 209 -24.30 7.03 -6.63
CA ASP A 209 -23.59 5.83 -6.18
C ASP A 209 -22.35 6.18 -5.35
N ILE A 210 -21.70 7.31 -5.66
CA ILE A 210 -20.51 7.74 -4.92
C ILE A 210 -20.95 8.60 -3.74
N TYR A 211 -20.70 8.07 -2.54
CA TYR A 211 -20.96 8.76 -1.28
C TYR A 211 -19.76 8.65 -0.35
N GLY A 212 -19.32 9.77 0.21
CA GLY A 212 -18.29 9.84 1.22
C GLY A 212 -18.83 10.51 2.49
N PRO A 213 -18.70 9.88 3.69
CA PRO A 213 -19.13 10.48 4.96
C PRO A 213 -18.09 11.50 5.46
N THR A 214 -17.54 12.29 4.58
CA THR A 214 -16.52 13.31 4.84
C THR A 214 -16.60 14.42 3.79
N ASP A 215 -15.94 15.54 4.09
CA ASP A 215 -15.72 16.64 3.18
C ASP A 215 -14.82 16.28 1.98
N VAL A 216 -14.64 17.22 1.07
CA VAL A 216 -13.68 17.14 -0.04
C VAL A 216 -12.57 18.19 0.11
N TYR A 217 -11.56 18.12 -0.75
CA TYR A 217 -10.51 19.12 -0.80
C TYR A 217 -10.81 20.22 -1.82
N THR A 218 -10.46 21.45 -1.45
CA THR A 218 -10.15 22.49 -2.42
C THR A 218 -8.74 22.23 -2.90
N VAL A 219 -8.57 22.11 -4.22
CA VAL A 219 -7.29 21.84 -4.85
C VAL A 219 -6.95 22.93 -5.87
N THR A 220 -5.66 23.07 -6.20
CA THR A 220 -5.21 23.92 -7.31
C THR A 220 -4.81 23.03 -8.48
N ILE A 221 -5.41 23.30 -9.63
CA ILE A 221 -5.13 22.63 -10.91
C ILE A 221 -4.04 23.39 -11.66
#